data_9f3bfacd2e1e79654dd5a1122913edc2
#
_entry.id   9f3bfacd2e1e79654dd5a1122913edc2
#
_cell.length_a   1.000
_cell.length_b   1.000
_cell.length_c   1.000
_cell.angle_alpha   90.00
_cell.angle_beta   90.00
_cell.angle_gamma   90.00
#
_symmetry.space_group_name_H-M   'P 1'
#
loop_
_entity.id
_entity.type
_entity.pdbx_description
1 polymer ?
#
loop_
_entity_poly.entity_id
_entity_poly.type
_entity_poly.pdbx_seq_one_letter_code
_entity_poly.pdbx_strand_id
1 'polypeptide(L)'
;MPSLAAKNAKKIRPNGRPAPSDPKVAAVFSGYPQRLRAKLLALRQLILDTARATEGVGRLDETIKWGQVSYLTSETGSGSTVRIDRVKSDGDQYAVYFHCQTNLVETFRELYPELTYGGNRSILLDASKALPKQALRHCVALALTYHLNKRKATRKD
;
A
#
# COMPACT_ATOMS: atom_id res chain seq x y z
N MET A 1 32.14 20.08 -0.70
CA MET A 1 30.70 20.08 -0.41
C MET A 1 30.15 18.69 -0.58
N PRO A 2 29.48 18.17 0.46
CA PRO A 2 28.77 16.93 0.22
C PRO A 2 27.69 17.20 -0.81
N SER A 3 27.75 16.48 -1.90
CA SER A 3 26.80 16.64 -2.97
C SER A 3 25.40 16.24 -2.50
N LEU A 4 24.38 16.77 -3.13
CA LEU A 4 23.00 16.32 -2.94
C LEU A 4 22.89 14.80 -3.08
N ALA A 5 23.71 14.20 -3.93
CA ALA A 5 23.77 12.76 -4.13
C ALA A 5 24.17 12.02 -2.86
N ALA A 6 25.10 12.56 -2.06
CA ALA A 6 25.51 11.94 -0.79
C ALA A 6 24.38 11.97 0.24
N LYS A 7 23.60 13.06 0.30
CA LYS A 7 22.44 13.15 1.18
C LYS A 7 21.32 12.21 0.74
N ASN A 8 21.15 12.06 -0.55
CA ASN A 8 20.14 11.15 -1.10
C ASN A 8 20.53 9.69 -0.89
N ALA A 9 21.83 9.39 -0.95
CA ALA A 9 22.32 8.03 -0.69
C ALA A 9 21.98 7.56 0.72
N LYS A 10 21.96 8.46 1.71
CA LYS A 10 21.58 8.13 3.09
C LYS A 10 20.10 7.77 3.23
N LYS A 11 19.26 8.16 2.27
CA LYS A 11 17.83 7.86 2.24
C LYS A 11 17.49 6.59 1.49
N ILE A 12 18.49 5.96 0.88
CA ILE A 12 18.32 4.72 0.13
C ILE A 12 18.67 3.55 1.04
N ARG A 13 17.77 2.58 1.11
CA ARG A 13 17.98 1.38 1.91
C ARG A 13 18.99 0.46 1.23
N PRO A 14 19.60 -0.51 1.98
CA PRO A 14 20.60 -1.43 1.39
C PRO A 14 20.13 -2.16 0.13
N ASN A 15 18.83 -2.35 -0.04
CA ASN A 15 18.26 -2.99 -1.23
C ASN A 15 17.90 -1.99 -2.34
N GLY A 16 18.39 -0.76 -2.26
CA GLY A 16 18.16 0.27 -3.28
C GLY A 16 16.82 0.97 -3.21
N ARG A 17 15.99 0.68 -2.21
CA ARG A 17 14.65 1.28 -2.09
C ARG A 17 14.72 2.60 -1.32
N PRO A 18 14.01 3.66 -1.79
CA PRO A 18 13.98 4.92 -1.07
C PRO A 18 13.28 4.78 0.28
N ALA A 19 13.84 5.40 1.31
CA ALA A 19 13.19 5.49 2.61
C ALA A 19 12.03 6.48 2.54
N PRO A 20 11.03 6.38 3.45
CA PRO A 20 9.97 7.38 3.53
C PRO A 20 10.54 8.77 3.78
N SER A 21 10.07 9.77 3.04
CA SER A 21 10.54 11.15 3.20
C SER A 21 9.87 11.87 4.36
N ASP A 22 8.64 11.47 4.72
CA ASP A 22 7.92 12.05 5.85
C ASP A 22 8.46 11.44 7.15
N PRO A 23 8.98 12.27 8.10
CA PRO A 23 9.49 11.74 9.38
C PRO A 23 8.44 10.97 10.19
N LYS A 24 7.17 11.35 10.10
CA LYS A 24 6.09 10.66 10.81
C LYS A 24 5.89 9.25 10.26
N VAL A 25 5.91 9.11 8.94
CA VAL A 25 5.81 7.81 8.28
C VAL A 25 7.02 6.96 8.62
N ALA A 26 8.22 7.53 8.53
CA ALA A 26 9.46 6.84 8.88
C ALA A 26 9.44 6.32 10.32
N ALA A 27 8.90 7.13 11.26
CA ALA A 27 8.80 6.74 12.66
C ALA A 27 7.86 5.57 12.87
N VAL A 28 6.76 5.51 12.13
CA VAL A 28 5.82 4.37 12.21
C VAL A 28 6.54 3.08 11.79
N PHE A 29 7.24 3.10 10.65
CA PHE A 29 7.97 1.91 10.19
C PHE A 29 9.06 1.51 11.20
N SER A 30 9.78 2.47 11.77
CA SER A 30 10.82 2.21 12.76
C SER A 30 10.27 1.56 14.03
N GLY A 31 9.01 1.81 14.35
CA GLY A 31 8.35 1.26 15.54
C GLY A 31 7.91 -0.19 15.39
N TYR A 32 7.89 -0.74 14.18
CA TYR A 32 7.52 -2.14 13.99
C TYR A 32 8.65 -3.08 14.37
N PRO A 33 8.35 -4.29 14.89
CA PRO A 33 9.37 -5.34 15.00
C PRO A 33 10.01 -5.62 13.65
N GLN A 34 11.28 -6.03 13.67
CA GLN A 34 12.10 -6.16 12.45
C GLN A 34 11.42 -6.99 11.35
N ARG A 35 10.83 -8.13 11.71
CA ARG A 35 10.17 -9.01 10.72
C ARG A 35 8.98 -8.31 10.05
N LEU A 36 8.13 -7.68 10.84
CA LEU A 36 6.98 -6.94 10.31
C LEU A 36 7.43 -5.72 9.51
N ARG A 37 8.45 -5.01 10.00
CA ARG A 37 9.00 -3.84 9.31
C ARG A 37 9.46 -4.19 7.90
N ALA A 38 10.20 -5.29 7.77
CA ALA A 38 10.69 -5.74 6.46
C ALA A 38 9.54 -6.02 5.50
N LYS A 39 8.51 -6.72 5.98
CA LYS A 39 7.33 -7.05 5.16
C LYS A 39 6.50 -5.81 4.81
N LEU A 40 6.30 -4.92 5.78
CA LEU A 40 5.53 -3.69 5.55
C LEU A 40 6.27 -2.73 4.61
N LEU A 41 7.59 -2.68 4.68
CA LEU A 41 8.40 -1.90 3.74
C LEU A 41 8.36 -2.49 2.32
N ALA A 42 8.35 -3.81 2.21
CA ALA A 42 8.18 -4.48 0.91
C ALA A 42 6.79 -4.20 0.33
N LEU A 43 5.77 -4.21 1.17
CA LEU A 43 4.40 -3.87 0.78
C LEU A 43 4.30 -2.40 0.33
N ARG A 44 4.94 -1.50 1.08
CA ARG A 44 5.04 -0.09 0.70
C ARG A 44 5.61 0.06 -0.71
N GLN A 45 6.73 -0.61 -0.97
CA GLN A 45 7.38 -0.52 -2.28
C GLN A 45 6.48 -1.07 -3.38
N LEU A 46 5.78 -2.17 -3.11
CA LEU A 46 4.83 -2.74 -4.06
C LEU A 46 3.72 -1.74 -4.41
N ILE A 47 3.17 -1.05 -3.41
CA ILE A 47 2.13 -0.04 -3.61
C ILE A 47 2.65 1.12 -4.48
N LEU A 48 3.83 1.64 -4.15
CA LEU A 48 4.43 2.74 -4.89
C LEU A 48 4.76 2.35 -6.34
N ASP A 49 5.31 1.15 -6.52
CA ASP A 49 5.63 0.65 -7.86
C ASP A 49 4.37 0.40 -8.69
N THR A 50 3.33 -0.13 -8.07
CA THR A 50 2.04 -0.35 -8.73
C THR A 50 1.43 0.97 -9.19
N ALA A 51 1.46 1.98 -8.36
CA ALA A 51 0.97 3.31 -8.71
C ALA A 51 1.72 3.86 -9.93
N ARG A 52 3.04 3.72 -9.93
CA ARG A 52 3.88 4.19 -11.02
C ARG A 52 3.59 3.47 -12.33
N ALA A 53 3.29 2.18 -12.25
CA ALA A 53 3.01 1.33 -13.42
C ALA A 53 1.55 1.42 -13.89
N THR A 54 0.67 2.09 -13.16
CA THR A 54 -0.77 2.13 -13.46
C THR A 54 -1.14 3.50 -14.01
N GLU A 55 -1.57 3.50 -15.27
CA GLU A 55 -1.97 4.73 -15.95
C GLU A 55 -3.14 5.40 -15.23
N GLY A 56 -3.07 6.71 -15.10
CA GLY A 56 -4.15 7.53 -14.53
C GLY A 56 -4.08 7.71 -13.02
N VAL A 57 -3.18 7.01 -12.33
CA VAL A 57 -3.06 7.11 -10.87
C VAL A 57 -2.28 8.35 -10.44
N GLY A 58 -1.17 8.65 -11.13
CA GLY A 58 -0.31 9.76 -10.77
C GLY A 58 0.50 9.49 -9.52
N ARG A 59 0.96 10.57 -8.89
CA ARG A 59 1.78 10.49 -7.69
C ARG A 59 0.90 10.20 -6.46
N LEU A 60 1.33 9.26 -5.64
CA LEU A 60 0.66 8.97 -4.35
C LEU A 60 1.18 9.90 -3.27
N ASP A 61 0.27 10.37 -2.42
CA ASP A 61 0.63 10.98 -1.15
C ASP A 61 0.74 9.89 -0.10
N GLU A 62 1.90 9.80 0.55
CA GLU A 62 2.18 8.89 1.65
C GLU A 62 2.10 9.68 2.95
N THR A 63 1.15 9.35 3.81
CA THR A 63 0.89 10.10 5.04
C THR A 63 0.33 9.19 6.13
N ILE A 64 0.07 9.76 7.31
CA ILE A 64 -0.56 9.04 8.42
C ILE A 64 -2.02 9.47 8.51
N LYS A 65 -2.91 8.48 8.47
CA LYS A 65 -4.35 8.68 8.71
C LYS A 65 -4.82 7.62 9.69
N TRP A 66 -5.50 8.04 10.75
CA TRP A 66 -5.99 7.12 11.78
C TRP A 66 -4.87 6.25 12.38
N GLY A 67 -3.67 6.84 12.51
CA GLY A 67 -2.50 6.14 13.03
C GLY A 67 -1.85 5.15 12.06
N GLN A 68 -2.34 5.06 10.83
CA GLN A 68 -1.86 4.09 9.83
C GLN A 68 -1.20 4.79 8.66
N VAL A 69 -0.17 4.15 8.10
CA VAL A 69 0.46 4.63 6.86
C VAL A 69 -0.57 4.49 5.74
N SER A 70 -0.83 5.57 5.05
CA SER A 70 -1.93 5.70 4.09
C SER A 70 -1.42 6.25 2.75
N TYR A 71 -2.00 5.76 1.68
CA TYR A 71 -1.64 6.12 0.30
C TYR A 71 -2.88 6.67 -0.39
N LEU A 72 -2.79 7.94 -0.80
CA LEU A 72 -3.91 8.69 -1.39
C LEU A 72 -3.56 9.11 -2.81
N THR A 73 -4.55 9.05 -3.69
CA THR A 73 -4.42 9.51 -5.08
C THR A 73 -4.86 10.97 -5.19
N SER A 74 -4.29 11.83 -4.34
CA SER A 74 -4.69 13.24 -4.22
C SER A 74 -4.49 14.03 -5.51
N GLU A 75 -3.47 13.67 -6.30
CA GLU A 75 -3.16 14.35 -7.55
C GLU A 75 -4.26 14.17 -8.60
N THR A 76 -4.80 12.98 -8.71
CA THR A 76 -5.76 12.65 -9.79
C THR A 76 -7.16 12.32 -9.29
N GLY A 77 -7.31 11.95 -8.02
CA GLY A 77 -8.58 11.44 -7.50
C GLY A 77 -9.00 10.11 -8.11
N SER A 78 -8.06 9.35 -8.69
CA SER A 78 -8.36 8.14 -9.44
C SER A 78 -8.88 7.00 -8.58
N GLY A 79 -8.47 6.91 -7.32
CA GLY A 79 -8.73 5.74 -6.50
C GLY A 79 -9.16 6.00 -5.09
N SER A 80 -9.40 4.89 -4.40
CA SER A 80 -9.71 4.83 -2.98
C SER A 80 -8.40 4.75 -2.18
N THR A 81 -8.43 5.25 -0.95
CA THR A 81 -7.26 5.23 -0.06
C THR A 81 -6.89 3.80 0.31
N VAL A 82 -5.60 3.50 0.26
CA VAL A 82 -5.03 2.23 0.70
C VAL A 82 -4.21 2.49 1.95
N ARG A 83 -4.39 1.67 2.99
CA ARG A 83 -3.65 1.78 4.24
C ARG A 83 -2.94 0.47 4.53
N ILE A 84 -1.83 0.54 5.26
CA ILE A 84 -1.10 -0.65 5.70
C ILE A 84 -0.78 -0.51 7.18
N ASP A 85 -0.80 -1.63 7.90
CA ASP A 85 -0.48 -1.66 9.32
C ASP A 85 -0.29 -3.10 9.79
N ARG A 86 0.28 -3.25 10.98
CA ARG A 86 0.24 -4.52 11.71
C ARG A 86 -1.17 -4.74 12.25
N VAL A 87 -1.56 -6.01 12.44
CA VAL A 87 -2.91 -6.33 12.91
C VAL A 87 -3.00 -6.31 14.43
N LYS A 88 -2.03 -6.93 15.11
CA LYS A 88 -2.01 -7.01 16.57
C LYS A 88 -0.64 -6.63 17.10
N SER A 89 -0.60 -6.10 18.33
CA SER A 89 0.64 -5.60 18.93
C SER A 89 1.69 -6.69 19.17
N ASP A 90 1.30 -7.95 19.24
CA ASP A 90 2.21 -9.07 19.55
C ASP A 90 2.22 -10.17 18.48
N GLY A 91 1.55 -9.96 17.35
CA GLY A 91 1.44 -10.97 16.30
C GLY A 91 2.33 -10.70 15.10
N ASP A 92 2.41 -11.71 14.23
CA ASP A 92 3.13 -11.66 12.96
C ASP A 92 2.22 -11.27 11.79
N GLN A 93 0.99 -10.85 12.07
CA GLN A 93 0.06 -10.45 11.02
C GLN A 93 0.17 -8.96 10.70
N TYR A 94 0.09 -8.67 9.42
CA TYR A 94 -0.05 -7.32 8.91
C TYR A 94 -1.13 -7.32 7.83
N ALA A 95 -1.54 -6.16 7.38
CA ALA A 95 -2.69 -6.08 6.47
C ALA A 95 -2.59 -4.90 5.53
N VAL A 96 -3.25 -5.05 4.39
CA VAL A 96 -3.60 -3.95 3.49
C VAL A 96 -5.08 -3.66 3.73
N TYR A 97 -5.40 -2.41 4.03
CA TYR A 97 -6.78 -1.98 4.31
C TYR A 97 -7.34 -1.18 3.14
N PHE A 98 -8.61 -1.45 2.85
CA PHE A 98 -9.36 -0.80 1.77
C PHE A 98 -10.63 -0.19 2.37
N HIS A 99 -11.21 0.78 1.69
CA HIS A 99 -12.42 1.43 2.18
C HIS A 99 -13.59 0.44 2.18
N CYS A 100 -14.26 0.28 3.32
CA CYS A 100 -15.31 -0.71 3.49
C CYS A 100 -16.60 -0.41 2.71
N GLN A 101 -16.78 0.83 2.27
CA GLN A 101 -17.93 1.23 1.46
C GLN A 101 -17.72 0.99 -0.04
N THR A 102 -16.55 0.48 -0.43
CA THR A 102 -16.30 0.05 -1.79
C THR A 102 -16.64 -1.45 -1.92
N ASN A 103 -16.76 -1.93 -3.16
CA ASN A 103 -16.92 -3.36 -3.41
C ASN A 103 -15.57 -4.05 -3.64
N LEU A 104 -14.47 -3.40 -3.26
CA LEU A 104 -13.12 -3.87 -3.57
C LEU A 104 -12.82 -5.25 -2.98
N VAL A 105 -13.01 -5.42 -1.66
CA VAL A 105 -12.68 -6.69 -1.01
C VAL A 105 -13.58 -7.82 -1.52
N GLU A 106 -14.85 -7.54 -1.79
CA GLU A 106 -15.76 -8.50 -2.38
C GLU A 106 -15.23 -8.97 -3.76
N THR A 107 -14.79 -8.02 -4.58
CA THR A 107 -14.16 -8.31 -5.88
C THR A 107 -12.90 -9.14 -5.71
N PHE A 108 -12.05 -8.80 -4.73
CA PHE A 108 -10.83 -9.55 -4.47
C PHE A 108 -11.12 -11.00 -4.07
N ARG A 109 -12.16 -11.24 -3.28
CA ARG A 109 -12.54 -12.61 -2.90
C ARG A 109 -12.90 -13.46 -4.11
N GLU A 110 -13.53 -12.86 -5.10
CA GLU A 110 -13.87 -13.55 -6.34
C GLU A 110 -12.63 -13.85 -7.18
N LEU A 111 -11.71 -12.88 -7.27
CA LEU A 111 -10.51 -13.01 -8.09
C LEU A 111 -9.42 -13.88 -7.43
N TYR A 112 -9.30 -13.78 -6.11
CA TYR A 112 -8.23 -14.41 -5.34
C TYR A 112 -8.81 -15.10 -4.10
N PRO A 113 -9.58 -16.18 -4.27
CA PRO A 113 -10.20 -16.88 -3.13
C PRO A 113 -9.19 -17.51 -2.19
N GLU A 114 -7.94 -17.69 -2.64
CA GLU A 114 -6.87 -18.26 -1.82
C GLU A 114 -6.27 -17.29 -0.80
N LEU A 115 -6.52 -15.99 -0.94
CA LEU A 115 -6.04 -15.00 0.03
C LEU A 115 -6.92 -15.01 1.28
N THR A 116 -6.36 -14.51 2.39
CA THR A 116 -7.08 -14.37 3.65
C THR A 116 -7.59 -12.93 3.79
N TYR A 117 -8.85 -12.77 4.16
CA TYR A 117 -9.48 -11.46 4.23
C TYR A 117 -10.00 -11.18 5.63
N GLY A 118 -10.03 -9.90 6.01
CA GLY A 118 -10.65 -9.44 7.25
C GLY A 118 -11.90 -8.63 6.94
N GLY A 119 -13.06 -9.25 7.04
CA GLY A 119 -14.34 -8.59 6.72
C GLY A 119 -14.34 -8.02 5.30
N ASN A 120 -14.87 -6.82 5.13
CA ASN A 120 -14.92 -6.13 3.84
C ASN A 120 -13.86 -5.05 3.71
N ARG A 121 -12.81 -5.08 4.54
CA ARG A 121 -11.86 -3.97 4.59
C ARG A 121 -10.40 -4.34 4.49
N SER A 122 -10.03 -5.61 4.52
CA SER A 122 -8.59 -5.93 4.51
C SER A 122 -8.24 -7.25 3.86
N ILE A 123 -7.01 -7.30 3.34
CA ILE A 123 -6.29 -8.53 3.03
C ILE A 123 -5.31 -8.75 4.17
N LEU A 124 -5.41 -9.91 4.83
CA LEU A 124 -4.56 -10.28 5.96
C LEU A 124 -3.34 -11.04 5.46
N LEU A 125 -2.18 -10.67 5.96
CA LEU A 125 -0.90 -11.22 5.55
C LEU A 125 -0.11 -11.72 6.77
N ASP A 126 0.74 -12.72 6.55
CA ASP A 126 1.55 -13.34 7.59
C ASP A 126 3.02 -13.04 7.30
N ALA A 127 3.71 -12.44 8.27
CA ALA A 127 5.11 -12.06 8.11
C ALA A 127 6.05 -13.26 7.97
N SER A 128 5.61 -14.47 8.36
CA SER A 128 6.39 -15.71 8.19
C SER A 128 6.29 -16.26 6.78
N LYS A 129 5.40 -15.73 5.94
CA LYS A 129 5.16 -16.22 4.59
C LYS A 129 5.61 -15.19 3.55
N ALA A 130 5.86 -15.67 2.34
CA ALA A 130 6.19 -14.80 1.22
C ALA A 130 5.03 -13.88 0.89
N LEU A 131 5.35 -12.65 0.49
CA LEU A 131 4.35 -11.68 0.05
C LEU A 131 3.73 -12.15 -1.28
N PRO A 132 2.39 -12.28 -1.39
CA PRO A 132 1.74 -12.68 -2.64
C PRO A 132 1.71 -11.50 -3.62
N LYS A 133 2.86 -11.19 -4.20
CA LYS A 133 3.11 -9.95 -4.94
C LYS A 133 2.17 -9.75 -6.13
N GLN A 134 1.95 -10.79 -6.93
CA GLN A 134 1.14 -10.67 -8.14
C GLN A 134 -0.30 -10.35 -7.81
N ALA A 135 -0.89 -11.07 -6.86
CA ALA A 135 -2.26 -10.83 -6.42
C ALA A 135 -2.40 -9.44 -5.80
N LEU A 136 -1.44 -9.06 -4.94
CA LEU A 136 -1.46 -7.75 -4.28
C LEU A 136 -1.33 -6.60 -5.28
N ARG A 137 -0.47 -6.72 -6.29
CA ARG A 137 -0.36 -5.70 -7.33
C ARG A 137 -1.70 -5.46 -8.03
N HIS A 138 -2.39 -6.53 -8.37
CA HIS A 138 -3.71 -6.43 -9.02
C HIS A 138 -4.73 -5.78 -8.09
N CYS A 139 -4.80 -6.23 -6.83
CA CYS A 139 -5.74 -5.66 -5.85
C CYS A 139 -5.45 -4.18 -5.60
N VAL A 140 -4.19 -3.81 -5.44
CA VAL A 140 -3.79 -2.42 -5.23
C VAL A 140 -4.12 -1.58 -6.46
N ALA A 141 -3.84 -2.08 -7.66
CA ALA A 141 -4.17 -1.38 -8.90
C ALA A 141 -5.68 -1.11 -9.01
N LEU A 142 -6.50 -2.08 -8.65
CA LEU A 142 -7.96 -1.92 -8.62
C LEU A 142 -8.39 -0.85 -7.61
N ALA A 143 -7.78 -0.82 -6.44
CA ALA A 143 -8.07 0.19 -5.44
C ALA A 143 -7.66 1.58 -5.91
N LEU A 144 -6.46 1.72 -6.47
CA LEU A 144 -5.93 3.01 -6.92
C LEU A 144 -6.63 3.55 -8.18
N THR A 145 -7.40 2.73 -8.85
CA THR A 145 -8.18 3.13 -10.03
C THR A 145 -9.69 3.00 -9.80
N TYR A 146 -10.12 2.82 -8.56
CA TYR A 146 -11.52 2.53 -8.23
C TYR A 146 -12.49 3.58 -8.78
N HIS A 147 -12.21 4.86 -8.56
CA HIS A 147 -13.07 5.95 -9.05
C HIS A 147 -12.95 6.13 -10.56
N LEU A 148 -11.76 5.93 -11.11
CA LEU A 148 -11.53 6.01 -12.55
C LEU A 148 -12.34 4.95 -13.28
N ASN A 149 -12.32 3.71 -12.81
CA ASN A 149 -13.06 2.60 -13.40
C ASN A 149 -14.58 2.80 -13.25
N LYS A 150 -15.03 3.33 -12.11
CA LYS A 150 -16.43 3.64 -11.87
C LYS A 150 -16.93 4.71 -12.83
N ARG A 151 -16.13 5.76 -13.08
CA ARG A 151 -16.46 6.81 -14.05
C ARG A 151 -16.54 6.27 -15.47
N LYS A 152 -15.61 5.37 -15.86
CA LYS A 152 -15.60 4.73 -17.17
C LYS A 152 -16.86 3.87 -17.38
N ALA A 153 -17.25 3.09 -16.37
CA ALA A 153 -18.46 2.27 -16.42
C ALA A 153 -19.71 3.14 -16.59
N THR A 154 -19.80 4.27 -15.88
CA THR A 154 -20.92 5.21 -16.00
C THR A 154 -20.99 5.83 -17.39
N ARG A 155 -19.85 6.12 -18.02
CA ARG A 155 -19.81 6.70 -19.37
C ARG A 155 -20.28 5.77 -20.46
N LYS A 156 -20.20 4.46 -20.25
CA LYS A 156 -20.66 3.47 -21.22
C LYS A 156 -22.17 3.31 -21.25
N ASP A 157 -22.83 3.79 -20.23
CA ASP A 157 -24.30 3.78 -20.16
C ASP A 157 -24.85 5.09 -20.72
#